data_2ef3cd1d7c69421990fd93b5e3e725f8
#
_entry.id   2ef3cd1d7c69421990fd93b5e3e725f8
#
_cell.length_a   1.000
_cell.length_b   1.000
_cell.length_c   1.000
_cell.angle_alpha   90.00
_cell.angle_beta   90.00
_cell.angle_gamma   90.00
#
_symmetry.space_group_name_H-M   'P 1'
#
loop_
_entity.id
_entity.type
_entity.pdbx_description
1 polymer ?
#
loop_
_entity_poly.entity_id
_entity_poly.type
_entity_poly.pdbx_seq_one_letter_code
_entity_poly.pdbx_strand_id
1 'polypeptide(L)'
;MSEEETHNAPIAPEAQPEEINASCRGPVLFLFFSAAVWAVQATGVGLLGSLKMHVPGFLADCPFLTYGRLQANAWVAFLYGFAGNAGLGLTLWMLSRLRGMPLAKPGFVLAGAFLWNAGVTAAMVGITMGDQPGMAGYELPAYASR
;
A
#
# COMPACT_ATOMS: atom_id res chain seq x y z
N MET A 1 -36.05 -22.07 35.98
CA MET A 1 -36.86 -22.09 34.75
C MET A 1 -36.57 -20.77 34.07
N SER A 2 -35.49 -20.67 33.26
CA SER A 2 -35.17 -19.55 32.38
C SER A 2 -33.75 -19.58 31.78
N GLU A 3 -33.15 -20.76 31.54
CA GLU A 3 -31.82 -20.87 30.86
C GLU A 3 -31.91 -21.47 29.45
N GLU A 4 -33.11 -21.78 28.96
CA GLU A 4 -33.31 -22.45 27.66
C GLU A 4 -33.70 -21.55 26.51
N GLU A 5 -33.84 -20.24 26.74
CA GLU A 5 -34.36 -19.29 25.75
C GLU A 5 -33.29 -18.49 24.98
N THR A 6 -32.02 -18.61 25.34
CA THR A 6 -30.92 -17.86 24.71
C THR A 6 -30.25 -18.59 23.55
N HIS A 7 -30.63 -19.82 23.22
CA HIS A 7 -29.96 -20.63 22.19
C HIS A 7 -30.63 -20.61 20.81
N ASN A 8 -31.69 -19.86 20.62
CA ASN A 8 -32.45 -19.86 19.37
C ASN A 8 -32.54 -18.48 18.70
N ALA A 9 -31.45 -17.70 18.78
CA ALA A 9 -31.31 -16.55 17.90
C ALA A 9 -31.18 -17.07 16.45
N PRO A 10 -32.01 -16.61 15.48
CA PRO A 10 -31.92 -17.06 14.11
C PRO A 10 -30.52 -16.73 13.60
N ILE A 11 -29.74 -17.76 13.25
CA ILE A 11 -28.47 -17.61 12.57
C ILE A 11 -28.77 -16.83 11.32
N ALA A 12 -28.24 -15.61 11.21
CA ALA A 12 -28.39 -14.79 10.04
C ALA A 12 -27.97 -15.62 8.81
N PRO A 13 -28.77 -15.65 7.72
CA PRO A 13 -28.44 -16.47 6.58
C PRO A 13 -27.04 -16.11 6.08
N GLU A 14 -26.16 -17.11 6.02
CA GLU A 14 -24.81 -16.92 5.47
C GLU A 14 -24.95 -16.37 4.05
N ALA A 15 -24.32 -15.20 3.82
CA ALA A 15 -24.36 -14.58 2.52
C ALA A 15 -23.69 -15.50 1.48
N GLN A 16 -24.28 -15.55 0.30
CA GLN A 16 -23.72 -16.39 -0.77
C GLN A 16 -22.30 -15.92 -1.15
N PRO A 17 -21.38 -16.84 -1.45
CA PRO A 17 -20.00 -16.49 -1.84
C PRO A 17 -19.92 -15.49 -2.99
N GLU A 18 -20.91 -15.46 -3.87
CA GLU A 18 -21.00 -14.52 -4.98
C GLU A 18 -21.28 -13.08 -4.52
N GLU A 19 -22.15 -12.90 -3.55
CA GLU A 19 -22.47 -11.59 -2.97
C GLU A 19 -21.26 -11.01 -2.23
N ILE A 20 -20.55 -11.84 -1.48
CA ILE A 20 -19.30 -11.45 -0.78
C ILE A 20 -18.26 -10.98 -1.79
N ASN A 21 -18.05 -11.77 -2.85
CA ASN A 21 -17.10 -11.42 -3.89
C ASN A 21 -17.50 -10.13 -4.64
N ALA A 22 -18.76 -9.97 -4.94
CA ALA A 22 -19.27 -8.77 -5.63
C ALA A 22 -19.03 -7.50 -4.80
N SER A 23 -19.27 -7.56 -3.48
CA SER A 23 -19.07 -6.42 -2.58
C SER A 23 -17.60 -6.00 -2.44
N CYS A 24 -16.67 -6.95 -2.46
CA CYS A 24 -15.23 -6.71 -2.27
C CYS A 24 -14.50 -6.40 -3.58
N ARG A 25 -15.08 -6.75 -4.74
CA ARG A 25 -14.41 -6.73 -6.05
C ARG A 25 -13.79 -5.36 -6.36
N GLY A 26 -14.53 -4.27 -6.18
CA GLY A 26 -14.05 -2.92 -6.47
C GLY A 26 -12.81 -2.53 -5.65
N PRO A 27 -12.90 -2.50 -4.32
CA PRO A 27 -11.76 -2.16 -3.46
C PRO A 27 -10.55 -3.08 -3.64
N VAL A 28 -10.78 -4.39 -3.75
CA VAL A 28 -9.70 -5.38 -3.90
C VAL A 28 -8.98 -5.21 -5.23
N LEU A 29 -9.71 -5.07 -6.34
CA LEU A 29 -9.11 -4.82 -7.65
C LEU A 29 -8.34 -3.51 -7.69
N PHE A 30 -8.87 -2.45 -7.08
CA PHE A 30 -8.16 -1.16 -6.99
C PHE A 30 -6.84 -1.31 -6.23
N LEU A 31 -6.84 -2.00 -5.08
CA LEU A 31 -5.64 -2.21 -4.28
C LEU A 31 -4.61 -3.06 -5.02
N PHE A 32 -5.01 -4.16 -5.66
CA PHE A 32 -4.08 -4.99 -6.44
C PHE A 32 -3.54 -4.28 -7.68
N PHE A 33 -4.37 -3.50 -8.37
CA PHE A 33 -3.92 -2.69 -9.50
C PHE A 33 -2.90 -1.64 -9.02
N SER A 34 -3.19 -0.93 -7.92
CA SER A 34 -2.26 0.01 -7.31
C SER A 34 -0.95 -0.67 -6.90
N ALA A 35 -1.04 -1.86 -6.29
CA ALA A 35 0.15 -2.65 -5.94
C ALA A 35 1.01 -2.96 -7.17
N ALA A 36 0.42 -3.38 -8.28
CA ALA A 36 1.15 -3.65 -9.52
C ALA A 36 1.85 -2.40 -10.06
N VAL A 37 1.18 -1.25 -10.06
CA VAL A 37 1.77 0.04 -10.48
C VAL A 37 2.96 0.40 -9.58
N TRP A 38 2.80 0.28 -8.25
CA TRP A 38 3.88 0.55 -7.31
C TRP A 38 5.05 -0.43 -7.41
N ALA A 39 4.79 -1.71 -7.75
CA ALA A 39 5.87 -2.68 -8.00
C ALA A 39 6.74 -2.27 -9.20
N VAL A 40 6.12 -1.82 -10.29
CA VAL A 40 6.83 -1.30 -11.47
C VAL A 40 7.62 -0.05 -11.11
N GLN A 41 7.01 0.87 -10.37
CA GLN A 41 7.66 2.09 -9.89
C GLN A 41 8.88 1.77 -9.00
N ALA A 42 8.71 0.91 -7.99
CA ALA A 42 9.78 0.50 -7.08
C ALA A 42 10.96 -0.13 -7.83
N THR A 43 10.65 -1.03 -8.76
CA THR A 43 11.67 -1.70 -9.59
C THR A 43 12.40 -0.72 -10.49
N GLY A 44 11.69 0.18 -11.16
CA GLY A 44 12.28 1.19 -12.04
C GLY A 44 13.22 2.15 -11.30
N VAL A 45 12.77 2.69 -10.16
CA VAL A 45 13.56 3.58 -9.32
C VAL A 45 14.75 2.83 -8.70
N GLY A 46 14.55 1.59 -8.24
CA GLY A 46 15.62 0.73 -7.72
C GLY A 46 16.70 0.42 -8.77
N LEU A 47 16.28 0.17 -10.01
CA LEU A 47 17.20 -0.03 -11.13
C LEU A 47 18.04 1.22 -11.41
N LEU A 48 17.42 2.40 -11.43
CA LEU A 48 18.15 3.67 -11.58
C LEU A 48 19.16 3.88 -10.46
N GLY A 49 18.78 3.56 -9.21
CA GLY A 49 19.68 3.60 -8.05
C GLY A 49 20.88 2.64 -8.24
N SER A 50 20.62 1.42 -8.70
CA SER A 50 21.67 0.44 -8.97
C SER A 50 22.62 0.88 -10.09
N LEU A 51 22.10 1.43 -11.18
CA LEU A 51 22.92 1.99 -12.26
C LEU A 51 23.82 3.11 -11.76
N LYS A 52 23.31 3.96 -10.87
CA LYS A 52 24.09 5.07 -10.29
C LYS A 52 25.23 4.61 -9.39
N MET A 53 25.10 3.44 -8.76
CA MET A 53 26.22 2.82 -8.02
C MET A 53 27.33 2.35 -8.94
N HIS A 54 26.98 1.83 -10.13
CA HIS A 54 27.98 1.31 -11.09
C HIS A 54 28.60 2.43 -11.92
N VAL A 55 27.84 3.46 -12.25
CA VAL A 55 28.26 4.61 -13.06
C VAL A 55 27.95 5.90 -12.30
N PRO A 56 28.83 6.35 -11.39
CA PRO A 56 28.58 7.54 -10.55
C PRO A 56 28.29 8.82 -11.31
N GLY A 57 28.83 8.96 -12.53
CA GLY A 57 28.58 10.10 -13.41
C GLY A 57 27.19 10.08 -14.09
N PHE A 58 26.45 8.96 -14.00
CA PHE A 58 25.12 8.88 -14.59
C PHE A 58 24.13 9.81 -13.86
N LEU A 59 23.56 10.78 -14.56
CA LEU A 59 22.65 11.79 -14.00
C LEU A 59 23.26 12.55 -12.81
N ALA A 60 24.58 12.83 -12.82
CA ALA A 60 25.27 13.50 -11.71
C ALA A 60 24.78 14.95 -11.51
N ASP A 61 24.40 15.63 -12.59
CA ASP A 61 23.95 17.03 -12.59
C ASP A 61 22.50 17.19 -12.11
N CYS A 62 21.79 16.08 -11.84
CA CYS A 62 20.41 16.15 -11.39
C CYS A 62 20.33 16.02 -9.86
N PRO A 63 20.06 17.11 -9.11
CA PRO A 63 20.04 17.10 -7.64
C PRO A 63 18.90 16.27 -7.05
N PHE A 64 17.85 16.00 -7.82
CA PHE A 64 16.70 15.22 -7.40
C PHE A 64 16.93 13.70 -7.48
N LEU A 65 17.88 13.27 -8.32
CA LEU A 65 18.19 11.86 -8.58
C LEU A 65 19.48 11.41 -7.89
N THR A 66 19.72 11.85 -6.66
CA THR A 66 20.84 11.32 -5.87
C THR A 66 20.56 9.86 -5.49
N TYR A 67 21.62 9.07 -5.33
CA TYR A 67 21.50 7.65 -4.94
C TYR A 67 20.65 7.47 -3.69
N GLY A 68 20.86 8.27 -2.64
CA GLY A 68 20.11 8.18 -1.40
C GLY A 68 18.61 8.42 -1.58
N ARG A 69 18.22 9.39 -2.42
CA ARG A 69 16.81 9.68 -2.71
C ARG A 69 16.17 8.58 -3.56
N LEU A 70 16.89 8.04 -4.55
CA LEU A 70 16.41 6.93 -5.37
C LEU A 70 16.21 5.68 -4.51
N GLN A 71 17.17 5.34 -3.66
CA GLN A 71 17.08 4.17 -2.80
C GLN A 71 15.92 4.29 -1.80
N ALA A 72 15.77 5.44 -1.16
CA ALA A 72 14.67 5.71 -0.24
C ALA A 72 13.30 5.64 -0.95
N ASN A 73 13.16 6.24 -2.13
CA ASN A 73 11.95 6.15 -2.93
C ASN A 73 11.62 4.73 -3.36
N ALA A 74 12.62 3.93 -3.76
CA ALA A 74 12.41 2.53 -4.11
C ALA A 74 11.86 1.73 -2.92
N TRP A 75 12.39 1.94 -1.71
CA TRP A 75 11.90 1.28 -0.50
C TRP A 75 10.49 1.72 -0.12
N VAL A 76 10.17 3.01 -0.17
CA VAL A 76 8.82 3.52 0.11
C VAL A 76 7.81 2.96 -0.89
N ALA A 77 8.13 2.98 -2.19
CA ALA A 77 7.29 2.41 -3.22
C ALA A 77 7.09 0.89 -3.03
N PHE A 78 8.13 0.15 -2.64
CA PHE A 78 8.04 -1.28 -2.40
C PHE A 78 7.24 -1.63 -1.15
N LEU A 79 7.56 -1.03 0.00
CA LEU A 79 6.94 -1.38 1.27
C LEU A 79 5.51 -0.85 1.38
N TYR A 80 5.32 0.45 1.17
CA TYR A 80 4.02 1.09 1.36
C TYR A 80 3.16 1.07 0.09
N GLY A 81 3.78 1.24 -1.05
CA GLY A 81 3.09 1.18 -2.32
C GLY A 81 2.70 -0.25 -2.68
N PHE A 82 3.65 -1.13 -2.93
CA PHE A 82 3.37 -2.50 -3.35
C PHE A 82 2.87 -3.39 -2.22
N ALA A 83 3.70 -3.66 -1.20
CA ALA A 83 3.37 -4.62 -0.16
C ALA A 83 2.17 -4.18 0.69
N GLY A 84 2.06 -2.89 0.99
CA GLY A 84 0.92 -2.32 1.72
C GLY A 84 -0.40 -2.50 0.97
N ASN A 85 -0.48 -2.11 -0.31
CA ASN A 85 -1.70 -2.28 -1.10
C ASN A 85 -2.05 -3.77 -1.31
N ALA A 86 -1.07 -4.62 -1.62
CA ALA A 86 -1.30 -6.06 -1.78
C ALA A 86 -1.78 -6.71 -0.48
N GLY A 87 -1.14 -6.38 0.65
CA GLY A 87 -1.52 -6.88 1.97
C GLY A 87 -2.91 -6.43 2.39
N LEU A 88 -3.26 -5.16 2.20
CA LEU A 88 -4.61 -4.64 2.48
C LEU A 88 -5.67 -5.32 1.60
N GLY A 89 -5.40 -5.47 0.30
CA GLY A 89 -6.31 -6.13 -0.63
C GLY A 89 -6.58 -7.58 -0.24
N LEU A 90 -5.52 -8.33 0.07
CA LEU A 90 -5.62 -9.72 0.51
C LEU A 90 -6.37 -9.84 1.85
N THR A 91 -6.03 -9.00 2.82
CA THR A 91 -6.66 -9.01 4.15
C THR A 91 -8.16 -8.71 4.06
N LEU A 92 -8.56 -7.72 3.28
CA LEU A 92 -9.97 -7.39 3.07
C LEU A 92 -10.74 -8.56 2.46
N TRP A 93 -10.19 -9.19 1.43
CA TRP A 93 -10.80 -10.34 0.80
C TRP A 93 -10.93 -11.52 1.76
N MET A 94 -9.85 -11.85 2.47
CA MET A 94 -9.85 -12.95 3.45
C MET A 94 -10.83 -12.71 4.59
N LEU A 95 -10.85 -11.52 5.18
CA LEU A 95 -11.76 -11.19 6.28
C LEU A 95 -13.23 -11.29 5.87
N SER A 96 -13.60 -10.83 4.69
CA SER A 96 -14.96 -10.92 4.20
C SER A 96 -15.37 -12.39 3.96
N ARG A 97 -14.44 -13.21 3.46
CA ARG A 97 -14.66 -14.64 3.27
C ARG A 97 -14.79 -15.39 4.58
N LEU A 98 -13.90 -15.14 5.52
CA LEU A 98 -13.91 -15.82 6.83
C LEU A 98 -15.15 -15.43 7.65
N ARG A 99 -15.64 -14.22 7.51
CA ARG A 99 -16.86 -13.77 8.21
C ARG A 99 -18.15 -14.26 7.55
N GLY A 100 -18.11 -14.74 6.31
CA GLY A 100 -19.33 -15.08 5.57
C GLY A 100 -20.26 -13.89 5.31
N MET A 101 -19.75 -12.66 5.38
CA MET A 101 -20.53 -11.42 5.26
C MET A 101 -19.96 -10.50 4.18
N PRO A 102 -20.84 -9.88 3.36
CA PRO A 102 -20.42 -8.89 2.40
C PRO A 102 -19.85 -7.64 3.09
N LEU A 103 -19.01 -6.90 2.36
CA LEU A 103 -18.43 -5.65 2.84
C LEU A 103 -19.52 -4.58 2.99
N ALA A 104 -19.73 -4.08 4.21
CA ALA A 104 -20.87 -3.20 4.53
C ALA A 104 -20.82 -1.85 3.79
N LYS A 105 -19.62 -1.30 3.56
CA LYS A 105 -19.43 0.02 2.92
C LYS A 105 -18.19 0.01 2.01
N PRO A 106 -18.25 -0.60 0.82
CA PRO A 106 -17.10 -0.72 -0.08
C PRO A 106 -16.55 0.64 -0.54
N GLY A 107 -17.40 1.67 -0.63
CA GLY A 107 -16.99 3.03 -0.98
C GLY A 107 -16.05 3.68 0.04
N PHE A 108 -16.26 3.44 1.34
CA PHE A 108 -15.34 3.95 2.38
C PHE A 108 -13.97 3.29 2.30
N VAL A 109 -13.94 2.00 2.02
CA VAL A 109 -12.67 1.27 1.84
C VAL A 109 -11.93 1.77 0.61
N LEU A 110 -12.65 2.02 -0.46
CA LEU A 110 -12.08 2.59 -1.69
C LEU A 110 -11.51 4.00 -1.45
N ALA A 111 -12.24 4.85 -0.72
CA ALA A 111 -11.74 6.17 -0.34
C ALA A 111 -10.48 6.09 0.54
N GLY A 112 -10.46 5.17 1.51
CA GLY A 112 -9.27 4.91 2.33
C GLY A 112 -8.08 4.43 1.52
N ALA A 113 -8.31 3.52 0.56
CA ALA A 113 -7.27 3.05 -0.35
C ALA A 113 -6.72 4.17 -1.25
N PHE A 114 -7.58 5.06 -1.71
CA PHE A 114 -7.17 6.25 -2.47
C PHE A 114 -6.30 7.19 -1.63
N LEU A 115 -6.73 7.50 -0.39
CA LEU A 115 -5.96 8.33 0.54
C LEU A 115 -4.61 7.70 0.90
N TRP A 116 -4.56 6.37 1.06
CA TRP A 116 -3.32 5.64 1.28
C TRP A 116 -2.34 5.86 0.12
N ASN A 117 -2.79 5.66 -1.12
CA ASN A 117 -1.96 5.86 -2.30
C ASN A 117 -1.52 7.33 -2.48
N ALA A 118 -2.39 8.29 -2.17
CA ALA A 118 -2.04 9.70 -2.15
C ALA A 118 -0.95 10.01 -1.11
N GLY A 119 -1.04 9.41 0.09
CA GLY A 119 -0.01 9.51 1.13
C GLY A 119 1.34 8.95 0.68
N VAL A 120 1.36 7.78 0.05
CA VAL A 120 2.59 7.19 -0.51
C VAL A 120 3.20 8.10 -1.57
N THR A 121 2.37 8.65 -2.47
CA THR A 121 2.83 9.60 -3.50
C THR A 121 3.42 10.86 -2.87
N ALA A 122 2.75 11.43 -1.88
CA ALA A 122 3.23 12.62 -1.16
C ALA A 122 4.57 12.36 -0.46
N ALA A 123 4.73 11.20 0.17
CA ALA A 123 5.99 10.80 0.79
C ALA A 123 7.13 10.71 -0.23
N MET A 124 6.89 10.12 -1.40
CA MET A 124 7.90 10.02 -2.47
C MET A 124 8.27 11.39 -3.04
N VAL A 125 7.30 12.28 -3.20
CA VAL A 125 7.57 13.67 -3.60
C VAL A 125 8.43 14.38 -2.56
N GLY A 126 8.11 14.27 -1.26
CA GLY A 126 8.90 14.84 -0.17
C GLY A 126 10.35 14.34 -0.17
N ILE A 127 10.56 13.02 -0.34
CA ILE A 127 11.90 12.43 -0.45
C ILE A 127 12.65 12.99 -1.66
N THR A 128 12.00 13.10 -2.80
CA THR A 128 12.60 13.63 -4.04
C THR A 128 12.98 15.09 -3.88
N MET A 129 12.17 15.89 -3.20
CA MET A 129 12.46 17.31 -2.90
C MET A 129 13.55 17.48 -1.84
N GLY A 130 13.82 16.44 -1.04
CA GLY A 130 14.84 16.46 0.01
C GLY A 130 14.32 16.94 1.38
N ASP A 131 13.01 17.05 1.54
CA ASP A 131 12.38 17.53 2.77
C ASP A 131 12.25 16.43 3.83
N GLN A 132 12.43 15.17 3.43
CA GLN A 132 12.24 14.02 4.32
C GLN A 132 13.42 13.04 4.30
N PRO A 133 13.78 12.44 5.44
CA PRO A 133 14.88 11.48 5.55
C PRO A 133 14.64 10.12 4.88
N GLY A 134 13.54 9.91 4.23
CA GLY A 134 13.27 8.89 3.22
C GLY A 134 13.27 7.42 3.61
N MET A 135 13.64 7.04 4.82
CA MET A 135 13.55 5.64 5.27
C MET A 135 12.80 5.54 6.60
N ALA A 136 11.64 4.88 6.58
CA ALA A 136 10.96 4.48 7.80
C ALA A 136 11.88 3.55 8.61
N GLY A 137 12.31 4.02 9.78
CA GLY A 137 13.18 3.28 10.68
C GLY A 137 14.68 3.63 10.59
N TYR A 138 15.10 4.46 9.64
CA TYR A 138 16.44 5.03 9.60
C TYR A 138 16.34 6.55 9.68
N GLU A 139 16.57 7.09 10.84
CA GLU A 139 16.77 8.53 11.01
C GLU A 139 18.12 8.90 10.38
N LEU A 140 18.10 9.32 9.13
CA LEU A 140 19.26 9.99 8.56
C LEU A 140 19.44 11.32 9.31
N PRO A 141 20.63 11.61 9.83
CA PRO A 141 20.91 12.91 10.44
C PRO A 141 20.57 14.04 9.47
N ALA A 142 20.04 15.15 9.97
CA ALA A 142 19.58 16.28 9.15
C ALA A 142 20.63 16.81 8.15
N TYR A 143 21.93 16.59 8.40
CA TYR A 143 23.01 16.95 7.48
C TYR A 143 23.14 16.01 6.26
N ALA A 144 22.59 14.81 6.33
CA ALA A 144 22.63 13.85 5.21
C ALA A 144 21.42 14.00 4.27
N SER A 145 20.43 14.79 4.65
CA SER A 145 19.22 15.07 3.86
C SER A 145 19.35 16.32 2.97
N ARG A 146 20.47 17.04 3.04
CA ARG A 146 20.73 18.25 2.24
C ARG A 146 21.66 17.99 1.08
#